data_f6e3ab522128efcea3def93b5f99e831
#
_entry.id   f6e3ab522128efcea3def93b5f99e831
#
_cell.length_a   1.000
_cell.length_b   1.000
_cell.length_c   1.000
_cell.angle_alpha   90.00
_cell.angle_beta   90.00
_cell.angle_gamma   90.00
#
_symmetry.space_group_name_H-M   'P 1'
#
loop_
_entity.id
_entity.type
_entity.pdbx_description
1 polymer ?
#
loop_
_entity_poly.entity_id
_entity_poly.type
_entity_poly.pdbx_seq_one_letter_code
_entity_poly.pdbx_strand_id
1 'polypeptide(L)'
;MSDLGLIESAKAGDHARVESLIETGADVNQQDEQGWTPLNFAAGKGDLSLVKLLVEKGADIFKVGRDQRTPYMIALAAGRVSVVKYLREMEDKYPGEKPERPERKYCKAYSLGDLRNHSNWSEGRVNWKEKDAGNNGNANERFTDEKIVFIHQDFTVTESMWHNENVIFNSVDSAWKEFCADSLKFKVLDDLDLIVPNESTAAD
;
A
#
# COMPACT_ATOMS: atom_id res chain seq x y z
N MET A 1 -9.63 17.25 -32.77
CA MET A 1 -10.69 17.07 -31.77
C MET A 1 -10.29 15.85 -30.95
N SER A 2 -9.93 16.00 -29.70
CA SER A 2 -9.61 14.87 -28.82
C SER A 2 -10.86 14.02 -28.69
N ASP A 3 -10.81 12.79 -29.19
CA ASP A 3 -11.94 11.88 -29.19
C ASP A 3 -12.13 11.32 -27.76
N LEU A 4 -12.75 12.12 -26.89
CA LEU A 4 -13.11 11.71 -25.52
C LEU A 4 -14.13 10.57 -25.49
N GLY A 5 -14.59 10.10 -26.65
CA GLY A 5 -15.60 9.06 -26.78
C GLY A 5 -15.20 7.75 -26.10
N LEU A 6 -13.91 7.37 -26.15
CA LEU A 6 -13.42 6.16 -25.49
C LEU A 6 -13.46 6.28 -23.97
N ILE A 7 -13.03 7.42 -23.42
CA ILE A 7 -13.07 7.68 -21.97
C ILE A 7 -14.52 7.70 -21.47
N GLU A 8 -15.42 8.39 -22.16
CA GLU A 8 -16.83 8.43 -21.79
C GLU A 8 -17.50 7.05 -21.88
N SER A 9 -17.14 6.25 -22.87
CA SER A 9 -17.63 4.87 -22.98
C SER A 9 -17.11 3.98 -21.83
N ALA A 10 -15.83 4.15 -21.45
CA ALA A 10 -15.26 3.45 -20.29
C ALA A 10 -15.90 3.89 -18.97
N LYS A 11 -16.16 5.19 -18.79
CA LYS A 11 -16.92 5.72 -17.66
C LYS A 11 -18.34 5.15 -17.60
N ALA A 12 -18.99 4.99 -18.73
CA ALA A 12 -20.30 4.37 -18.81
C ALA A 12 -20.26 2.85 -18.53
N GLY A 13 -19.17 2.17 -18.87
CA GLY A 13 -19.04 0.71 -18.87
C GLY A 13 -19.61 0.08 -20.15
N ASP A 14 -19.60 0.84 -21.25
CA ASP A 14 -20.06 0.36 -22.56
C ASP A 14 -18.94 -0.38 -23.28
N HIS A 15 -18.80 -1.67 -22.98
CA HIS A 15 -17.74 -2.54 -23.51
C HIS A 15 -17.75 -2.60 -25.04
N ALA A 16 -18.94 -2.73 -25.65
CA ALA A 16 -19.05 -2.85 -27.11
C ALA A 16 -18.57 -1.58 -27.80
N ARG A 17 -18.91 -0.42 -27.27
CA ARG A 17 -18.49 0.85 -27.82
C ARG A 17 -16.99 1.10 -27.56
N VAL A 18 -16.46 0.72 -26.39
CA VAL A 18 -15.01 0.79 -26.11
C VAL A 18 -14.24 -0.05 -27.14
N GLU A 19 -14.65 -1.29 -27.36
CA GLU A 19 -14.00 -2.18 -28.34
C GLU A 19 -14.07 -1.60 -29.74
N SER A 20 -15.24 -1.19 -30.20
CA SER A 20 -15.41 -0.58 -31.52
C SER A 20 -14.56 0.68 -31.73
N LEU A 21 -14.45 1.54 -30.71
CA LEU A 21 -13.62 2.75 -30.80
C LEU A 21 -12.14 2.43 -30.92
N ILE A 22 -11.64 1.44 -30.16
CA ILE A 22 -10.25 1.00 -30.25
C ILE A 22 -9.97 0.38 -31.62
N GLU A 23 -10.88 -0.44 -32.17
CA GLU A 23 -10.74 -1.05 -33.49
C GLU A 23 -10.75 0.00 -34.62
N THR A 24 -11.41 1.12 -34.42
CA THR A 24 -11.39 2.26 -35.38
C THR A 24 -10.20 3.21 -35.17
N GLY A 25 -9.26 2.86 -34.27
CA GLY A 25 -7.99 3.57 -34.10
C GLY A 25 -7.95 4.57 -32.95
N ALA A 26 -8.90 4.54 -32.02
CA ALA A 26 -8.82 5.37 -30.81
C ALA A 26 -7.62 4.93 -29.96
N ASP A 27 -6.88 5.90 -29.42
CA ASP A 27 -5.75 5.62 -28.52
C ASP A 27 -6.27 5.08 -27.18
N VAL A 28 -5.99 3.80 -26.90
CA VAL A 28 -6.38 3.12 -25.66
C VAL A 28 -5.78 3.79 -24.42
N ASN A 29 -4.66 4.53 -24.59
CA ASN A 29 -3.93 5.22 -23.53
C ASN A 29 -4.20 6.74 -23.50
N GLN A 30 -5.20 7.21 -24.22
CA GLN A 30 -5.60 8.62 -24.16
C GLN A 30 -5.94 9.03 -22.73
N GLN A 31 -5.69 10.30 -22.40
CA GLN A 31 -5.92 10.83 -21.08
C GLN A 31 -6.91 12.01 -21.12
N ASP A 32 -7.77 12.11 -20.12
CA ASP A 32 -8.60 13.29 -19.91
C ASP A 32 -7.81 14.45 -19.30
N GLU A 33 -8.50 15.53 -18.95
CA GLU A 33 -7.90 16.73 -18.33
C GLU A 33 -7.25 16.44 -16.97
N GLN A 34 -7.67 15.39 -16.26
CA GLN A 34 -7.09 14.93 -15.00
C GLN A 34 -5.94 13.94 -15.21
N GLY A 35 -5.62 13.61 -16.47
CA GLY A 35 -4.63 12.61 -16.83
C GLY A 35 -5.10 11.17 -16.66
N TRP A 36 -6.41 10.94 -16.49
CA TRP A 36 -6.96 9.60 -16.32
C TRP A 36 -7.22 8.92 -17.68
N THR A 37 -6.82 7.64 -17.74
CA THR A 37 -7.04 6.79 -18.91
C THR A 37 -8.37 6.03 -18.81
N PRO A 38 -8.87 5.43 -19.93
CA PRO A 38 -9.99 4.48 -19.87
C PRO A 38 -9.79 3.38 -18.83
N LEU A 39 -8.54 2.87 -18.70
CA LEU A 39 -8.19 1.83 -17.71
C LEU A 39 -8.33 2.32 -16.27
N ASN A 40 -7.95 3.57 -15.98
CA ASN A 40 -8.12 4.16 -14.63
C ASN A 40 -9.60 4.19 -14.23
N PHE A 41 -10.50 4.57 -15.15
CA PHE A 41 -11.94 4.58 -14.89
C PHE A 41 -12.51 3.18 -14.70
N ALA A 42 -12.16 2.22 -15.57
CA ALA A 42 -12.59 0.84 -15.44
C ALA A 42 -12.12 0.22 -14.12
N ALA A 43 -10.89 0.49 -13.71
CA ALA A 43 -10.32 0.03 -12.44
C ALA A 43 -11.06 0.59 -11.23
N GLY A 44 -11.35 1.88 -11.21
CA GLY A 44 -12.09 2.53 -10.12
C GLY A 44 -13.54 2.04 -10.00
N LYS A 45 -14.20 1.72 -11.11
CA LYS A 45 -15.53 1.09 -11.12
C LYS A 45 -15.51 -0.37 -10.64
N GLY A 46 -14.38 -1.06 -10.81
CA GLY A 46 -14.27 -2.48 -10.53
C GLY A 46 -14.77 -3.37 -11.67
N ASP A 47 -14.85 -2.83 -12.88
CA ASP A 47 -15.28 -3.56 -14.07
C ASP A 47 -14.14 -4.42 -14.61
N LEU A 48 -14.00 -5.62 -14.03
CA LEU A 48 -12.93 -6.55 -14.37
C LEU A 48 -12.91 -6.93 -15.86
N SER A 49 -14.10 -7.06 -16.46
CA SER A 49 -14.20 -7.44 -17.88
C SER A 49 -13.69 -6.34 -18.78
N LEU A 50 -14.03 -5.10 -18.47
CA LEU A 50 -13.51 -3.93 -19.20
C LEU A 50 -12.01 -3.73 -18.99
N VAL A 51 -11.53 -3.94 -17.74
CA VAL A 51 -10.09 -3.88 -17.42
C VAL A 51 -9.32 -4.90 -18.25
N LYS A 52 -9.80 -6.16 -18.34
CA LYS A 52 -9.17 -7.19 -19.16
C LYS A 52 -9.15 -6.80 -20.64
N LEU A 53 -10.28 -6.36 -21.18
CA LEU A 53 -10.37 -5.91 -22.56
C LEU A 53 -9.35 -4.81 -22.87
N LEU A 54 -9.28 -3.78 -22.03
CA LEU A 54 -8.35 -2.65 -22.20
C LEU A 54 -6.89 -3.10 -22.15
N VAL A 55 -6.52 -3.98 -21.20
CA VAL A 55 -5.16 -4.53 -21.10
C VAL A 55 -4.82 -5.38 -22.33
N GLU A 56 -5.72 -6.22 -22.81
CA GLU A 56 -5.55 -7.01 -24.04
C GLU A 56 -5.37 -6.13 -25.29
N LYS A 57 -6.01 -4.98 -25.33
CA LYS A 57 -5.87 -3.98 -26.40
C LYS A 57 -4.67 -3.04 -26.21
N GLY A 58 -3.80 -3.30 -25.23
CA GLY A 58 -2.53 -2.58 -25.02
C GLY A 58 -2.60 -1.37 -24.10
N ALA A 59 -3.58 -1.31 -23.21
CA ALA A 59 -3.59 -0.27 -22.18
C ALA A 59 -2.39 -0.40 -21.23
N ASP A 60 -1.74 0.73 -20.98
CA ASP A 60 -0.60 0.83 -20.07
C ASP A 60 -1.08 0.76 -18.60
N ILE A 61 -0.75 -0.37 -17.93
CA ILE A 61 -1.13 -0.63 -16.55
C ILE A 61 -0.38 0.23 -15.53
N PHE A 62 0.70 0.90 -15.95
CA PHE A 62 1.49 1.79 -15.10
C PHE A 62 1.20 3.27 -15.34
N LYS A 63 0.34 3.60 -16.30
CA LYS A 63 0.01 4.99 -16.63
C LYS A 63 -0.67 5.67 -15.46
N VAL A 64 -0.03 6.73 -14.95
CA VAL A 64 -0.54 7.52 -13.83
C VAL A 64 -1.35 8.73 -14.28
N GLY A 65 -2.36 9.11 -13.50
CA GLY A 65 -3.03 10.39 -13.62
C GLY A 65 -2.21 11.54 -12.99
N ARG A 66 -2.75 12.76 -12.98
CA ARG A 66 -2.12 13.92 -12.29
C ARG A 66 -1.97 13.69 -10.79
N ASP A 67 -2.80 12.82 -10.22
CA ASP A 67 -2.77 12.39 -8.82
C ASP A 67 -1.72 11.30 -8.53
N GLN A 68 -0.87 10.97 -9.52
CA GLN A 68 0.20 9.96 -9.45
C GLN A 68 -0.29 8.55 -9.09
N ARG A 69 -1.57 8.24 -9.29
CA ARG A 69 -2.12 6.92 -9.03
C ARG A 69 -2.17 6.06 -10.29
N THR A 70 -1.67 4.83 -10.18
CA THR A 70 -1.86 3.78 -11.20
C THR A 70 -3.27 3.21 -11.15
N PRO A 71 -3.73 2.50 -12.21
CA PRO A 71 -4.99 1.75 -12.18
C PRO A 71 -5.09 0.79 -10.98
N TYR A 72 -3.97 0.14 -10.60
CA TYR A 72 -3.90 -0.71 -9.41
C TYR A 72 -4.20 0.08 -8.13
N MET A 73 -3.56 1.22 -7.91
CA MET A 73 -3.78 2.07 -6.73
C MET A 73 -5.22 2.60 -6.65
N ILE A 74 -5.81 2.91 -7.81
CA ILE A 74 -7.22 3.36 -7.88
C ILE A 74 -8.16 2.24 -7.49
N ALA A 75 -7.97 1.03 -8.05
CA ALA A 75 -8.75 -0.15 -7.72
C ALA A 75 -8.63 -0.51 -6.23
N LEU A 76 -7.42 -0.45 -5.68
CA LEU A 76 -7.14 -0.70 -4.27
C LEU A 76 -7.88 0.28 -3.36
N ALA A 77 -7.77 1.58 -3.65
CA ALA A 77 -8.47 2.62 -2.89
C ALA A 77 -10.00 2.50 -2.96
N ALA A 78 -10.52 1.96 -4.06
CA ALA A 78 -11.95 1.72 -4.27
C ALA A 78 -12.42 0.33 -3.75
N GLY A 79 -11.52 -0.49 -3.17
CA GLY A 79 -11.85 -1.82 -2.66
C GLY A 79 -12.23 -2.83 -3.75
N ARG A 80 -11.70 -2.69 -4.97
CA ARG A 80 -12.06 -3.54 -6.13
C ARG A 80 -11.20 -4.80 -6.20
N VAL A 81 -11.39 -5.72 -5.26
CA VAL A 81 -10.56 -6.91 -5.02
C VAL A 81 -10.21 -7.68 -6.29
N SER A 82 -11.20 -7.99 -7.14
CA SER A 82 -10.98 -8.77 -8.36
C SER A 82 -10.07 -8.05 -9.36
N VAL A 83 -10.23 -6.72 -9.49
CA VAL A 83 -9.40 -5.88 -10.36
C VAL A 83 -7.99 -5.76 -9.78
N VAL A 84 -7.86 -5.56 -8.46
CA VAL A 84 -6.56 -5.50 -7.77
C VAL A 84 -5.76 -6.77 -8.00
N LYS A 85 -6.38 -7.96 -7.81
CA LYS A 85 -5.74 -9.26 -8.07
C LYS A 85 -5.26 -9.36 -9.51
N TYR A 86 -6.12 -9.04 -10.46
CA TYR A 86 -5.77 -9.12 -11.87
C TYR A 86 -4.64 -8.16 -12.27
N LEU A 87 -4.72 -6.89 -11.87
CA LEU A 87 -3.69 -5.90 -12.20
C LEU A 87 -2.35 -6.25 -11.54
N ARG A 88 -2.34 -6.80 -10.32
CA ARG A 88 -1.13 -7.29 -9.66
C ARG A 88 -0.47 -8.42 -10.44
N GLU A 89 -1.27 -9.41 -10.91
CA GLU A 89 -0.77 -10.48 -11.77
C GLU A 89 -0.17 -9.94 -13.08
N MET A 90 -0.78 -8.90 -13.65
CA MET A 90 -0.25 -8.26 -14.86
C MET A 90 1.04 -7.50 -14.59
N GLU A 91 1.15 -6.77 -13.48
CA GLU A 91 2.38 -6.09 -13.07
C GLU A 91 3.55 -7.06 -12.85
N ASP A 92 3.28 -8.28 -12.40
CA ASP A 92 4.31 -9.32 -12.23
C ASP A 92 4.74 -9.94 -13.58
N LYS A 93 3.83 -10.00 -14.55
CA LYS A 93 4.10 -10.51 -15.90
C LYS A 93 4.85 -9.50 -16.79
N TYR A 94 4.61 -8.22 -16.59
CA TYR A 94 5.22 -7.15 -17.37
C TYR A 94 6.21 -6.36 -16.51
N PRO A 95 7.51 -6.75 -16.49
CA PRO A 95 8.53 -6.01 -15.77
C PRO A 95 8.84 -4.70 -16.51
N GLY A 96 7.97 -3.71 -16.35
CA GLY A 96 8.20 -2.32 -16.74
C GLY A 96 8.80 -1.52 -15.58
N GLU A 97 9.17 -0.26 -15.82
CA GLU A 97 9.44 0.67 -14.73
C GLU A 97 8.16 0.85 -13.92
N LYS A 98 8.10 0.13 -12.80
CA LYS A 98 7.02 0.30 -11.83
C LYS A 98 7.18 1.72 -11.25
N PRO A 99 6.16 2.59 -11.34
CA PRO A 99 6.23 3.86 -10.65
C PRO A 99 6.50 3.58 -9.17
N GLU A 100 7.36 4.40 -8.55
CA GLU A 100 7.58 4.29 -7.10
C GLU A 100 6.21 4.36 -6.43
N ARG A 101 5.75 3.22 -5.94
CA ARG A 101 4.59 3.21 -5.08
C ARG A 101 4.99 3.99 -3.85
N PRO A 102 4.21 5.00 -3.43
CA PRO A 102 4.39 5.48 -2.08
C PRO A 102 4.22 4.25 -1.19
N GLU A 103 5.34 3.77 -0.64
CA GLU A 103 5.31 2.62 0.26
C GLU A 103 4.29 2.95 1.34
N ARG A 104 3.14 2.28 1.35
CA ARG A 104 2.24 2.28 2.49
C ARG A 104 3.00 1.57 3.60
N LYS A 105 3.66 2.35 4.41
CA LYS A 105 4.44 1.87 5.52
C LYS A 105 3.47 1.46 6.62
N TYR A 106 3.02 0.21 6.54
CA TYR A 106 2.19 -0.37 7.58
C TYR A 106 2.96 -0.36 8.89
N CYS A 107 2.31 0.14 9.93
CA CYS A 107 2.78 0.00 11.29
C CYS A 107 1.62 -0.35 12.21
N LYS A 108 1.93 -1.01 13.32
CA LYS A 108 0.97 -1.34 14.37
C LYS A 108 1.51 -0.90 15.72
N ALA A 109 0.61 -0.33 16.53
CA ALA A 109 0.93 0.18 17.86
C ALA A 109 0.98 -0.96 18.88
N TYR A 110 1.97 -0.89 19.77
CA TYR A 110 2.16 -1.80 20.91
C TYR A 110 2.58 -1.01 22.15
N SER A 111 2.39 -1.58 23.34
CA SER A 111 3.02 -1.03 24.53
C SER A 111 4.52 -1.39 24.54
N LEU A 112 5.35 -0.53 25.08
CA LEU A 112 6.77 -0.82 25.22
C LEU A 112 7.01 -2.04 26.13
N GLY A 113 6.16 -2.23 27.13
CA GLY A 113 6.16 -3.40 28.02
C GLY A 113 6.01 -4.72 27.27
N ASP A 114 5.15 -4.76 26.23
CA ASP A 114 5.00 -5.96 25.40
C ASP A 114 6.29 -6.32 24.68
N LEU A 115 7.05 -5.32 24.20
CA LEU A 115 8.30 -5.52 23.48
C LEU A 115 9.45 -5.95 24.42
N ARG A 116 9.43 -5.48 25.67
CA ARG A 116 10.43 -5.83 26.69
C ARG A 116 10.39 -7.32 27.07
N ASN A 117 9.34 -8.02 26.75
CA ASN A 117 9.26 -9.48 26.92
C ASN A 117 10.17 -10.25 25.95
N HIS A 118 10.71 -9.61 24.93
CA HIS A 118 11.69 -10.23 24.04
C HIS A 118 13.05 -10.38 24.75
N SER A 119 13.61 -11.61 24.76
CA SER A 119 14.85 -11.93 25.50
C SER A 119 16.07 -11.10 25.06
N ASN A 120 16.09 -10.66 23.83
CA ASN A 120 17.16 -9.83 23.25
C ASN A 120 16.80 -8.34 23.18
N TRP A 121 15.68 -7.94 23.79
CA TRP A 121 15.35 -6.53 23.92
C TRP A 121 16.36 -5.85 24.83
N SER A 122 17.21 -5.03 24.27
CA SER A 122 18.10 -4.20 25.07
C SER A 122 17.92 -2.74 24.71
N GLU A 123 17.54 -1.94 25.66
CA GLU A 123 17.41 -0.48 25.53
C GLU A 123 18.73 0.20 25.14
N GLY A 124 19.88 -0.47 25.33
CA GLY A 124 21.19 -0.01 24.89
C GLY A 124 21.43 -0.06 23.39
N ARG A 125 20.55 -0.71 22.60
CA ARG A 125 20.55 -0.66 21.13
C ARG A 125 19.69 0.46 20.58
N VAL A 126 18.96 1.12 21.43
CA VAL A 126 18.14 2.28 21.11
C VAL A 126 19.07 3.46 20.84
N ASN A 127 19.08 3.97 19.64
CA ASN A 127 19.94 5.07 19.25
C ASN A 127 19.37 6.40 19.80
N TRP A 128 19.50 6.60 21.10
CA TRP A 128 19.06 7.78 21.83
C TRP A 128 19.89 9.04 21.49
N LYS A 129 20.38 9.15 20.27
CA LYS A 129 21.24 10.26 19.88
C LYS A 129 20.45 11.53 19.61
N GLU A 130 20.68 12.48 20.52
CA GLU A 130 20.94 13.88 20.21
C GLU A 130 19.82 14.92 20.10
N LYS A 131 18.54 14.61 20.29
CA LYS A 131 17.56 15.73 20.23
C LYS A 131 17.14 16.34 21.57
N ASP A 132 17.56 15.80 22.71
CA ASP A 132 17.12 16.28 24.02
C ASP A 132 18.26 16.67 24.99
N ALA A 133 19.34 17.20 24.50
CA ALA A 133 20.40 17.78 25.35
C ALA A 133 19.93 19.03 26.16
N GLY A 134 18.66 19.40 26.07
CA GLY A 134 18.08 20.57 26.72
C GLY A 134 17.02 20.32 27.79
N ASN A 135 16.60 19.06 28.01
CA ASN A 135 15.57 18.78 29.01
C ASN A 135 16.11 17.79 30.07
N ASN A 136 16.33 18.28 31.30
CA ASN A 136 16.85 17.53 32.48
C ASN A 136 15.87 16.49 33.02
N GLY A 137 15.03 15.87 32.19
CA GLY A 137 14.15 14.76 32.58
C GLY A 137 14.92 13.44 32.58
N ASN A 138 14.82 12.68 33.69
CA ASN A 138 15.38 11.35 33.82
C ASN A 138 14.93 10.48 32.63
N ALA A 139 15.86 9.88 31.90
CA ALA A 139 15.58 9.00 30.78
C ALA A 139 14.64 7.85 31.16
N ASN A 140 14.64 7.41 32.40
CA ASN A 140 13.78 6.35 32.94
C ASN A 140 12.29 6.74 33.08
N GLU A 141 11.95 8.03 33.17
CA GLU A 141 10.54 8.47 33.26
C GLU A 141 9.85 8.52 31.89
N ARG A 142 10.63 8.57 30.83
CA ARG A 142 10.13 8.75 29.46
C ARG A 142 9.68 7.43 28.82
N PHE A 143 10.12 6.30 29.35
CA PHE A 143 9.94 4.97 28.76
C PHE A 143 9.31 3.99 29.74
N THR A 144 8.10 4.33 30.20
CA THR A 144 7.27 3.42 30.98
C THR A 144 6.76 2.28 30.07
N ASP A 145 6.40 1.16 30.67
CA ASP A 145 5.84 0.02 29.93
C ASP A 145 4.55 0.35 29.18
N GLU A 146 3.85 1.40 29.61
CA GLU A 146 2.63 1.89 28.98
C GLU A 146 2.87 2.75 27.76
N LYS A 147 4.12 3.16 27.51
CA LYS A 147 4.44 3.96 26.32
C LYS A 147 4.08 3.23 25.05
N ILE A 148 3.34 3.91 24.16
CA ILE A 148 3.00 3.39 22.84
C ILE A 148 4.17 3.62 21.89
N VAL A 149 4.53 2.54 21.19
CA VAL A 149 5.54 2.49 20.15
C VAL A 149 4.97 1.77 18.92
N PHE A 150 5.59 1.93 17.78
CA PHE A 150 5.09 1.39 16.51
C PHE A 150 6.10 0.43 15.89
N ILE A 151 5.66 -0.80 15.60
CA ILE A 151 6.41 -1.75 14.78
C ILE A 151 6.00 -1.54 13.34
N HIS A 152 6.97 -1.27 12.48
CA HIS A 152 6.77 -1.07 11.05
C HIS A 152 6.91 -2.38 10.25
N GLN A 153 6.51 -2.36 8.99
CA GLN A 153 6.54 -3.54 8.11
C GLN A 153 7.94 -4.15 7.92
N ASP A 154 8.99 -3.38 8.12
CA ASP A 154 10.39 -3.85 8.13
C ASP A 154 10.87 -4.30 9.52
N PHE A 155 9.94 -4.41 10.47
CA PHE A 155 10.17 -4.79 11.87
C PHE A 155 11.01 -3.79 12.69
N THR A 156 11.27 -2.61 12.16
CA THR A 156 11.84 -1.52 12.97
C THR A 156 10.81 -0.97 13.95
N VAL A 157 11.28 -0.43 15.06
CA VAL A 157 10.41 0.17 16.08
C VAL A 157 10.69 1.66 16.20
N THR A 158 9.63 2.46 16.25
CA THR A 158 9.71 3.91 16.37
C THR A 158 8.75 4.43 17.44
N GLU A 159 8.99 5.65 17.93
CA GLU A 159 8.03 6.38 18.77
C GLU A 159 6.92 7.06 17.96
N SER A 160 7.12 7.21 16.66
CA SER A 160 6.19 7.84 15.74
C SER A 160 5.55 6.82 14.81
N MET A 161 4.31 7.06 14.40
CA MET A 161 3.68 6.28 13.34
C MET A 161 4.35 6.47 11.96
N TRP A 162 5.25 7.45 11.85
CA TRP A 162 5.99 7.70 10.62
C TRP A 162 7.27 6.88 10.58
N HIS A 163 7.44 6.12 9.52
CA HIS A 163 8.62 5.28 9.32
C HIS A 163 9.91 6.12 9.31
N ASN A 164 10.98 5.56 9.92
CA ASN A 164 12.28 6.22 10.09
C ASN A 164 12.29 7.49 10.96
N GLU A 165 11.16 7.85 11.56
CA GLU A 165 11.12 8.97 12.50
C GLU A 165 11.20 8.45 13.94
N ASN A 166 12.14 8.99 14.72
CA ASN A 166 12.37 8.59 16.11
C ASN A 166 12.53 7.06 16.28
N VAL A 167 13.43 6.48 15.50
CA VAL A 167 13.73 5.04 15.54
C VAL A 167 14.32 4.67 16.88
N ILE A 168 13.69 3.75 17.61
CA ILE A 168 14.14 3.25 18.91
C ILE A 168 14.76 1.85 18.82
N PHE A 169 14.47 1.09 17.78
CA PHE A 169 15.02 -0.24 17.55
C PHE A 169 15.08 -0.55 16.05
N ASN A 170 16.26 -0.97 15.58
CA ASN A 170 16.50 -1.31 14.18
C ASN A 170 17.33 -2.60 14.00
N SER A 171 17.58 -3.35 15.09
CA SER A 171 18.33 -4.62 15.03
C SER A 171 17.37 -5.77 14.72
N VAL A 172 16.97 -5.87 13.45
CA VAL A 172 15.98 -6.83 12.97
C VAL A 172 16.67 -8.13 12.61
N ASP A 173 16.59 -9.13 13.51
CA ASP A 173 17.06 -10.50 13.29
C ASP A 173 15.88 -11.51 13.23
N SER A 174 16.19 -12.78 13.01
CA SER A 174 15.17 -13.84 12.93
C SER A 174 14.41 -13.99 14.25
N ALA A 175 15.12 -13.93 15.39
CA ALA A 175 14.49 -14.09 16.70
C ALA A 175 13.51 -12.96 17.01
N TRP A 176 13.83 -11.72 16.60
CA TRP A 176 12.93 -10.59 16.72
C TRP A 176 11.69 -10.76 15.82
N LYS A 177 11.85 -11.20 14.57
CA LYS A 177 10.72 -11.46 13.66
C LYS A 177 9.80 -12.56 14.18
N GLU A 178 10.37 -13.65 14.71
CA GLU A 178 9.60 -14.74 15.32
C GLU A 178 8.83 -14.25 16.58
N PHE A 179 9.48 -13.48 17.44
CA PHE A 179 8.80 -12.86 18.57
C PHE A 179 7.65 -11.96 18.14
N CYS A 180 7.85 -11.10 17.13
CA CYS A 180 6.78 -10.26 16.59
C CYS A 180 5.61 -11.09 16.08
N ALA A 181 5.88 -12.18 15.35
CA ALA A 181 4.84 -13.05 14.80
C ALA A 181 4.11 -13.85 15.88
N ASP A 182 4.87 -14.48 16.78
CA ASP A 182 4.33 -15.47 17.73
C ASP A 182 3.75 -14.83 18.98
N SER A 183 4.45 -13.85 19.56
CA SER A 183 4.03 -13.21 20.81
C SER A 183 3.15 -12.01 20.60
N LEU A 184 3.53 -11.13 19.66
CA LEU A 184 2.81 -9.88 19.41
C LEU A 184 1.70 -10.03 18.34
N LYS A 185 1.63 -11.18 17.68
CA LYS A 185 0.70 -11.42 16.55
C LYS A 185 0.81 -10.32 15.49
N PHE A 186 2.04 -9.84 15.27
CA PHE A 186 2.31 -8.87 14.24
C PHE A 186 2.44 -9.60 12.89
N LYS A 187 1.61 -9.19 11.95
CA LYS A 187 1.66 -9.68 10.56
C LYS A 187 1.88 -8.48 9.67
N VAL A 188 2.85 -8.55 8.79
CA VAL A 188 2.97 -7.59 7.69
C VAL A 188 1.83 -7.85 6.74
N LEU A 189 0.91 -6.90 6.66
CA LEU A 189 -0.24 -6.97 5.78
C LEU A 189 0.17 -6.61 4.37
N ASP A 190 -0.26 -7.40 3.41
CA ASP A 190 -0.19 -6.97 2.03
C ASP A 190 -1.40 -6.08 1.67
N ASP A 191 -1.35 -5.43 0.50
CA ASP A 191 -2.42 -4.52 0.09
C ASP A 191 -3.79 -5.20 -0.01
N LEU A 192 -3.82 -6.50 -0.31
CA LEU A 192 -5.07 -7.27 -0.38
C LEU A 192 -5.64 -7.56 1.01
N ASP A 193 -4.80 -7.84 2.00
CA ASP A 193 -5.23 -8.04 3.40
C ASP A 193 -5.94 -6.79 3.96
N LEU A 194 -5.63 -5.60 3.43
CA LEU A 194 -6.25 -4.33 3.87
C LEU A 194 -7.70 -4.14 3.36
N ILE A 195 -8.07 -4.82 2.28
CA ILE A 195 -9.39 -4.67 1.64
C ILE A 195 -10.27 -5.92 1.73
N VAL A 196 -9.68 -7.06 2.08
CA VAL A 196 -10.41 -8.32 2.34
C VAL A 196 -10.39 -8.55 3.85
N PRO A 197 -11.52 -8.44 4.56
CA PRO A 197 -11.59 -8.83 5.97
C PRO A 197 -11.14 -10.27 6.10
N ASN A 198 -10.23 -10.55 7.05
CA ASN A 198 -9.86 -11.91 7.38
C ASN A 198 -11.11 -12.65 7.85
N GLU A 199 -11.54 -13.68 7.14
CA GLU A 199 -12.72 -14.50 7.52
C GLU A 199 -12.55 -15.21 8.88
N SER A 200 -11.34 -15.17 9.48
CA SER A 200 -11.04 -15.79 10.76
C SER A 200 -11.47 -15.00 11.99
N THR A 201 -11.98 -13.77 11.84
CA THR A 201 -12.45 -12.94 12.98
C THR A 201 -13.99 -12.84 13.07
N ALA A 202 -14.72 -13.57 12.23
CA ALA A 202 -16.19 -13.56 12.22
C ALA A 202 -16.81 -14.75 12.98
N ALA A 203 -16.08 -15.37 13.91
CA ALA A 203 -16.60 -16.43 14.77
C ALA A 203 -16.17 -16.13 16.20
N ASP A 204 -16.96 -15.28 16.89
CA ASP A 204 -17.33 -15.37 18.32
C ASP A 204 -18.44 -14.36 18.62
#